data_aae436dc4dd6d05b980ae6030c4877bc
#
_entry.id   aae436dc4dd6d05b980ae6030c4877bc
#
_cell.length_a   1.000
_cell.length_b   1.000
_cell.length_c   1.000
_cell.angle_alpha   90.00
_cell.angle_beta   90.00
_cell.angle_gamma   90.00
#
_symmetry.space_group_name_H-M   'P 1'
#
loop_
_entity.id
_entity.type
_entity.pdbx_description
1 polymer ?
#
loop_
_entity_poly.entity_id
_entity_poly.type
_entity_poly.pdbx_seq_one_letter_code
_entity_poly.pdbx_strand_id
1 'polypeptide(L)'
;ILVLFGTGAVAAAVLYDAHQSLFQIGMLWAFAVTFGIYMTRNLSNAHFNPAVSVAMVLTGRMSAKRLPTYILGQFIGAFLGGLTVYGVYGSSIAQYEAKKNIVRGTFESVTTAKMFGEYYNQPGGYSLSMPLAIAVEALGTFLLVLIIFLFTEGANVGRPNDNIAPIFLTVNARVEVHPDNLTA
;
A
#
# COMPACT_ATOMS: atom_id res chain seq x y z
N ILE A 1 -4.81 6.77 5.33
CA ILE A 1 -5.81 6.72 4.23
C ILE A 1 -5.63 5.43 3.44
N LEU A 2 -4.49 5.17 2.80
CA LEU A 2 -4.27 3.98 1.98
C LEU A 2 -4.65 2.68 2.71
N VAL A 3 -4.04 2.44 3.87
CA VAL A 3 -4.32 1.24 4.68
C VAL A 3 -5.78 1.22 5.16
N LEU A 4 -6.32 2.35 5.59
CA LEU A 4 -7.72 2.44 6.05
C LEU A 4 -8.72 1.94 4.99
N PHE A 5 -8.62 2.45 3.76
CA PHE A 5 -9.54 2.05 2.68
C PHE A 5 -9.21 0.66 2.15
N GLY A 6 -7.94 0.33 1.97
CA GLY A 6 -7.52 -0.96 1.43
C GLY A 6 -7.87 -2.13 2.35
N THR A 7 -7.47 -2.06 3.63
CA THR A 7 -7.81 -3.11 4.60
C THR A 7 -9.31 -3.14 4.91
N GLY A 8 -9.99 -1.99 4.90
CA GLY A 8 -11.44 -1.90 5.02
C GLY A 8 -12.17 -2.62 3.89
N ALA A 9 -11.70 -2.47 2.64
CA ALA A 9 -12.25 -3.19 1.49
C ALA A 9 -12.06 -4.71 1.62
N VAL A 10 -10.88 -5.15 2.06
CA VAL A 10 -10.62 -6.58 2.30
C VAL A 10 -11.48 -7.11 3.46
N ALA A 11 -11.66 -6.34 4.54
CA ALA A 11 -12.53 -6.70 5.65
C ALA A 11 -13.99 -6.86 5.18
N ALA A 12 -14.49 -5.94 4.37
CA ALA A 12 -15.82 -6.03 3.79
C ALA A 12 -15.98 -7.26 2.89
N ALA A 13 -14.96 -7.58 2.08
CA ALA A 13 -14.96 -8.78 1.25
C ALA A 13 -15.00 -10.07 2.07
N VAL A 14 -14.17 -10.18 3.10
CA VAL A 14 -14.07 -11.41 3.91
C VAL A 14 -15.29 -11.61 4.81
N LEU A 15 -15.80 -10.54 5.41
CA LEU A 15 -16.87 -10.63 6.42
C LEU A 15 -18.28 -10.66 5.83
N TYR A 16 -18.48 -9.98 4.68
CA TYR A 16 -19.81 -9.73 4.12
C TYR A 16 -19.96 -10.14 2.67
N ASP A 17 -18.93 -10.75 2.06
CA ASP A 17 -18.92 -11.06 0.62
C ASP A 17 -19.26 -9.84 -0.27
N ALA A 18 -18.83 -8.63 0.20
CA ALA A 18 -19.20 -7.36 -0.42
C ALA A 18 -18.59 -7.16 -1.81
N HIS A 19 -17.55 -7.91 -2.15
CA HIS A 19 -16.84 -7.81 -3.43
C HIS A 19 -16.74 -9.17 -4.10
N GLN A 20 -17.10 -9.23 -5.38
CA GLN A 20 -17.18 -10.46 -6.16
C GLN A 20 -15.87 -10.81 -6.88
N SER A 21 -14.88 -9.91 -6.90
CA SER A 21 -13.63 -10.14 -7.61
C SER A 21 -12.44 -9.37 -7.01
N LEU A 22 -11.24 -9.90 -7.22
CA LEU A 22 -9.98 -9.20 -6.90
C LEU A 22 -9.87 -7.85 -7.63
N PHE A 23 -10.46 -7.73 -8.82
CA PHE A 23 -10.47 -6.46 -9.55
C PHE A 23 -11.18 -5.35 -8.77
N GLN A 24 -12.32 -5.64 -8.15
CA GLN A 24 -13.05 -4.66 -7.34
C GLN A 24 -12.22 -4.21 -6.12
N ILE A 25 -11.59 -5.16 -5.42
CA ILE A 25 -10.68 -4.85 -4.31
C ILE A 25 -9.49 -4.01 -4.80
N GLY A 26 -8.88 -4.40 -5.91
CA GLY A 26 -7.78 -3.66 -6.54
C GLY A 26 -8.18 -2.23 -6.93
N MET A 27 -9.38 -2.02 -7.45
CA MET A 27 -9.89 -0.69 -7.75
C MET A 27 -10.07 0.18 -6.51
N LEU A 28 -10.52 -0.39 -5.39
CA LEU A 28 -10.62 0.35 -4.12
C LEU A 28 -9.25 0.75 -3.57
N TRP A 29 -8.25 -0.13 -3.67
CA TRP A 29 -6.86 0.21 -3.38
C TRP A 29 -6.34 1.32 -4.30
N ALA A 30 -6.64 1.24 -5.60
CA ALA A 30 -6.28 2.26 -6.58
C ALA A 30 -6.88 3.63 -6.24
N PHE A 31 -8.16 3.70 -5.90
CA PHE A 31 -8.80 4.93 -5.44
C PHE A 31 -8.18 5.45 -4.14
N ALA A 32 -7.87 4.58 -3.18
CA ALA A 32 -7.23 4.95 -1.93
C ALA A 32 -5.86 5.62 -2.16
N VAL A 33 -5.05 5.06 -3.08
CA VAL A 33 -3.76 5.65 -3.49
C VAL A 33 -3.99 7.00 -4.17
N THR A 34 -4.90 7.04 -5.14
CA THR A 34 -5.21 8.26 -5.90
C THR A 34 -5.64 9.41 -4.99
N PHE A 35 -6.60 9.18 -4.10
CA PHE A 35 -7.04 10.18 -3.13
C PHE A 35 -5.92 10.58 -2.17
N GLY A 36 -5.16 9.59 -1.68
CA GLY A 36 -4.01 9.85 -0.84
C GLY A 36 -2.99 10.78 -1.52
N ILE A 37 -2.67 10.54 -2.79
CA ILE A 37 -1.74 11.38 -3.57
C ILE A 37 -2.30 12.80 -3.69
N TYR A 38 -3.55 12.97 -4.13
CA TYR A 38 -4.14 14.30 -4.26
C TYR A 38 -4.15 15.08 -2.95
N MET A 39 -4.40 14.40 -1.82
CA MET A 39 -4.44 15.04 -0.50
C MET A 39 -3.07 15.41 0.04
N THR A 40 -2.00 14.66 -0.29
CA THR A 40 -0.72 14.78 0.41
C THR A 40 0.48 15.09 -0.45
N ARG A 41 0.34 15.12 -1.78
CA ARG A 41 1.47 15.36 -2.70
C ARG A 41 2.23 16.67 -2.41
N ASN A 42 1.51 17.71 -2.04
CA ASN A 42 2.11 19.02 -1.72
C ASN A 42 2.74 19.05 -0.31
N LEU A 43 2.47 18.05 0.54
CA LEU A 43 3.01 17.96 1.89
C LEU A 43 4.24 17.06 1.98
N SER A 44 4.21 15.92 1.29
CA SER A 44 5.22 14.85 1.46
C SER A 44 5.57 14.10 0.18
N ASN A 45 5.30 14.63 -1.01
CA ASN A 45 5.45 13.93 -2.29
C ASN A 45 4.73 12.56 -2.36
N ALA A 46 3.90 12.25 -1.39
CA ALA A 46 2.98 11.11 -1.37
C ALA A 46 3.61 9.74 -1.71
N HIS A 47 4.74 9.38 -1.10
CA HIS A 47 5.42 8.10 -1.38
C HIS A 47 4.59 6.88 -0.97
N PHE A 48 3.91 6.93 0.18
CA PHE A 48 3.07 5.88 0.78
C PHE A 48 3.69 4.49 0.95
N ASN A 49 4.93 4.32 0.55
CA ASN A 49 5.61 3.03 0.54
C ASN A 49 7.08 3.22 0.93
N PRO A 50 7.61 2.47 1.93
CA PRO A 50 9.01 2.53 2.31
C PRO A 50 9.98 2.22 1.15
N ALA A 51 9.64 1.26 0.28
CA ALA A 51 10.48 0.90 -0.87
C ALA A 51 10.56 2.06 -1.87
N VAL A 52 9.45 2.77 -2.11
CA VAL A 52 9.45 3.99 -2.94
C VAL A 52 10.34 5.06 -2.30
N SER A 53 10.24 5.26 -0.98
CA SER A 53 11.09 6.24 -0.28
C SER A 53 12.57 5.90 -0.38
N VAL A 54 12.94 4.63 -0.25
CA VAL A 54 14.31 4.15 -0.45
C VAL A 54 14.77 4.39 -1.89
N ALA A 55 13.95 4.04 -2.87
CA ALA A 55 14.27 4.25 -4.28
C ALA A 55 14.48 5.73 -4.63
N MET A 56 13.68 6.63 -4.04
CA MET A 56 13.84 8.08 -4.21
C MET A 56 15.16 8.58 -3.63
N VAL A 57 15.65 8.00 -2.52
CA VAL A 57 16.99 8.31 -1.98
C VAL A 57 18.07 7.77 -2.90
N LEU A 58 17.98 6.51 -3.33
CA LEU A 58 19.01 5.88 -4.17
C LEU A 58 19.16 6.58 -5.54
N THR A 59 18.10 7.18 -6.04
CA THR A 59 18.11 7.92 -7.32
C THR A 59 18.39 9.43 -7.16
N GLY A 60 18.73 9.89 -5.94
CA GLY A 60 19.03 11.30 -5.66
C GLY A 60 17.81 12.22 -5.68
N ARG A 61 16.59 11.67 -5.72
CA ARG A 61 15.33 12.44 -5.74
C ARG A 61 14.85 12.87 -4.36
N MET A 62 15.44 12.31 -3.30
CA MET A 62 15.17 12.67 -1.90
C MET A 62 16.45 12.58 -1.07
N SER A 63 16.67 13.53 -0.17
CA SER A 63 17.78 13.45 0.78
C SER A 63 17.64 12.26 1.72
N ALA A 64 18.72 11.51 1.93
CA ALA A 64 18.77 10.37 2.87
C ALA A 64 18.40 10.76 4.31
N LYS A 65 18.65 12.01 4.71
CA LYS A 65 18.30 12.53 6.04
C LYS A 65 16.78 12.50 6.30
N ARG A 66 15.95 12.55 5.26
CA ARG A 66 14.47 12.52 5.36
C ARG A 66 13.92 11.10 5.45
N LEU A 67 14.69 10.08 5.05
CA LEU A 67 14.21 8.71 4.96
C LEU A 67 13.62 8.16 6.27
N PRO A 68 14.26 8.33 7.44
CA PRO A 68 13.70 7.83 8.71
C PRO A 68 12.34 8.44 9.04
N THR A 69 12.15 9.74 8.81
CA THR A 69 10.88 10.43 9.05
C THR A 69 9.77 9.90 8.14
N TYR A 70 10.09 9.66 6.85
CA TYR A 70 9.14 9.08 5.91
C TYR A 70 8.72 7.67 6.33
N ILE A 71 9.69 6.81 6.64
CA ILE A 71 9.41 5.43 7.08
C ILE A 71 8.58 5.45 8.37
N LEU A 72 8.97 6.22 9.38
CA LEU A 72 8.25 6.31 10.64
C LEU A 72 6.81 6.79 10.42
N GLY A 73 6.61 7.85 9.65
CA GLY A 73 5.27 8.37 9.34
C GLY A 73 4.40 7.35 8.60
N GLN A 74 4.98 6.58 7.68
CA GLN A 74 4.28 5.51 6.97
C GLN A 74 3.86 4.38 7.90
N PHE A 75 4.74 3.92 8.81
CA PHE A 75 4.42 2.88 9.78
C PHE A 75 3.33 3.34 10.78
N ILE A 76 3.47 4.53 11.34
CA ILE A 76 2.46 5.09 12.26
C ILE A 76 1.12 5.23 11.53
N GLY A 77 1.13 5.79 10.32
CA GLY A 77 -0.10 5.96 9.53
C GLY A 77 -0.76 4.65 9.16
N ALA A 78 0.02 3.62 8.79
CA ALA A 78 -0.48 2.28 8.51
C ALA A 78 -1.08 1.63 9.76
N PHE A 79 -0.39 1.70 10.89
CA PHE A 79 -0.88 1.18 12.16
C PHE A 79 -2.21 1.82 12.58
N LEU A 80 -2.30 3.16 12.54
CA LEU A 80 -3.54 3.87 12.86
C LEU A 80 -4.68 3.53 11.89
N GLY A 81 -4.37 3.37 10.60
CA GLY A 81 -5.35 2.94 9.59
C GLY A 81 -5.89 1.54 9.89
N GLY A 82 -5.02 0.57 10.15
CA GLY A 82 -5.40 -0.78 10.54
C GLY A 82 -6.17 -0.84 11.86
N LEU A 83 -5.74 -0.07 12.86
CA LEU A 83 -6.42 0.03 14.15
C LEU A 83 -7.84 0.59 14.00
N THR A 84 -8.03 1.58 13.13
CA THR A 84 -9.37 2.13 12.84
C THR A 84 -10.27 1.07 12.21
N VAL A 85 -9.76 0.32 11.21
CA VAL A 85 -10.52 -0.79 10.60
C VAL A 85 -10.85 -1.87 11.64
N TYR A 86 -9.91 -2.22 12.50
CA TYR A 86 -10.18 -3.16 13.58
C TYR A 86 -11.23 -2.63 14.56
N GLY A 87 -11.20 -1.34 14.89
CA GLY A 87 -12.23 -0.70 15.74
C GLY A 87 -13.63 -0.77 15.12
N VAL A 88 -13.73 -0.58 13.81
CA VAL A 88 -15.00 -0.62 13.08
C VAL A 88 -15.53 -2.06 12.93
N TYR A 89 -14.66 -2.99 12.55
CA TYR A 89 -15.05 -4.37 12.20
C TYR A 89 -14.84 -5.40 13.32
N GLY A 90 -14.24 -5.03 14.46
CA GLY A 90 -13.80 -5.96 15.49
C GLY A 90 -14.89 -6.90 16.01
N SER A 91 -16.12 -6.40 16.24
CA SER A 91 -17.25 -7.22 16.64
C SER A 91 -17.69 -8.20 15.54
N SER A 92 -17.67 -7.77 14.28
CA SER A 92 -18.00 -8.61 13.14
C SER A 92 -16.95 -9.68 12.89
N ILE A 93 -15.67 -9.36 13.09
CA ILE A 93 -14.57 -10.32 13.04
C ILE A 93 -14.79 -11.42 14.10
N ALA A 94 -15.06 -11.02 15.35
CA ALA A 94 -15.30 -11.99 16.44
C ALA A 94 -16.52 -12.90 16.15
N GLN A 95 -17.61 -12.35 15.63
CA GLN A 95 -18.79 -13.13 15.25
C GLN A 95 -18.50 -14.08 14.07
N TYR A 96 -17.74 -13.63 13.08
CA TYR A 96 -17.32 -14.46 11.95
C TYR A 96 -16.45 -15.62 12.40
N GLU A 97 -15.45 -15.34 13.26
CA GLU A 97 -14.56 -16.34 13.84
C GLU A 97 -15.34 -17.39 14.66
N ALA A 98 -16.26 -16.94 15.52
CA ALA A 98 -17.12 -17.83 16.29
C ALA A 98 -18.01 -18.72 15.39
N LYS A 99 -18.63 -18.14 14.35
CA LYS A 99 -19.47 -18.89 13.40
C LYS A 99 -18.68 -19.93 12.59
N LYS A 100 -17.40 -19.65 12.31
CA LYS A 100 -16.54 -20.53 11.53
C LYS A 100 -15.64 -21.42 12.40
N ASN A 101 -15.78 -21.37 13.73
CA ASN A 101 -14.93 -22.08 14.71
C ASN A 101 -13.41 -21.76 14.50
N ILE A 102 -13.09 -20.52 14.15
CA ILE A 102 -11.71 -20.07 13.96
C ILE A 102 -11.13 -19.68 15.32
N VAL A 103 -9.99 -20.27 15.68
CA VAL A 103 -9.23 -19.94 16.88
C VAL A 103 -8.05 -19.07 16.49
N ARG A 104 -7.92 -17.88 17.09
CA ARG A 104 -6.81 -16.97 16.81
C ARG A 104 -5.48 -17.62 17.18
N GLY A 105 -4.47 -17.42 16.32
CA GLY A 105 -3.15 -18.04 16.47
C GLY A 105 -3.01 -19.40 15.78
N THR A 106 -4.09 -19.99 15.27
CA THR A 106 -4.04 -21.17 14.40
C THR A 106 -3.89 -20.77 12.93
N PHE A 107 -3.59 -21.75 12.06
CA PHE A 107 -3.48 -21.51 10.62
C PHE A 107 -4.80 -21.01 10.02
N GLU A 108 -5.93 -21.49 10.51
CA GLU A 108 -7.27 -21.09 10.07
C GLU A 108 -7.54 -19.60 10.32
N SER A 109 -6.91 -19.02 11.36
CA SER A 109 -7.07 -17.59 11.68
C SER A 109 -6.46 -16.64 10.64
N VAL A 110 -5.63 -17.15 9.71
CA VAL A 110 -5.17 -16.40 8.55
C VAL A 110 -6.36 -15.89 7.72
N THR A 111 -7.49 -16.60 7.73
CA THR A 111 -8.73 -16.17 7.04
C THR A 111 -9.18 -14.76 7.46
N THR A 112 -9.03 -14.43 8.74
CA THR A 112 -9.37 -13.10 9.27
C THR A 112 -8.15 -12.17 9.36
N ALA A 113 -6.96 -12.71 9.66
CA ALA A 113 -5.73 -11.93 9.73
C ALA A 113 -5.33 -11.29 8.40
N LYS A 114 -5.66 -11.93 7.26
CA LYS A 114 -5.38 -11.41 5.91
C LYS A 114 -6.10 -10.09 5.57
N MET A 115 -7.05 -9.65 6.37
CA MET A 115 -7.64 -8.32 6.25
C MET A 115 -6.62 -7.21 6.55
N PHE A 116 -5.59 -7.51 7.37
CA PHE A 116 -4.62 -6.54 7.88
C PHE A 116 -3.19 -6.75 7.36
N GLY A 117 -2.94 -7.82 6.62
CA GLY A 117 -1.61 -8.11 6.09
C GLY A 117 -1.63 -9.22 5.05
N GLU A 118 -0.56 -9.31 4.28
CA GLU A 118 -0.39 -10.32 3.26
C GLU A 118 0.11 -11.64 3.87
N TYR A 119 -0.47 -12.74 3.41
CA TYR A 119 -0.09 -14.10 3.80
C TYR A 119 0.10 -14.94 2.55
N TYR A 120 1.30 -15.44 2.32
CA TYR A 120 1.63 -16.26 1.15
C TYR A 120 1.03 -17.67 1.22
N ASN A 121 0.72 -18.17 2.41
CA ASN A 121 -0.01 -19.43 2.63
C ASN A 121 -1.32 -19.13 3.35
N GLN A 122 -2.43 -19.62 2.80
CA GLN A 122 -3.78 -19.38 3.30
C GLN A 122 -4.55 -20.70 3.37
N PRO A 123 -5.47 -20.85 4.33
CA PRO A 123 -6.38 -22.01 4.38
C PRO A 123 -7.15 -22.16 3.07
N GLY A 124 -7.14 -23.37 2.51
CA GLY A 124 -7.80 -23.67 1.23
C GLY A 124 -7.07 -23.15 -0.02
N GLY A 125 -5.94 -22.46 0.13
CA GLY A 125 -5.12 -21.98 -0.98
C GLY A 125 -4.00 -22.97 -1.37
N TYR A 126 -3.28 -22.62 -2.45
CA TYR A 126 -2.08 -23.36 -2.83
C TYR A 126 -0.92 -23.02 -1.92
N SER A 127 -0.09 -24.02 -1.60
CA SER A 127 1.13 -23.82 -0.82
C SER A 127 2.23 -23.21 -1.70
N LEU A 128 2.79 -22.08 -1.24
CA LEU A 128 3.95 -21.42 -1.84
C LEU A 128 5.18 -21.61 -0.95
N SER A 129 6.37 -21.75 -1.56
CA SER A 129 7.61 -21.69 -0.78
C SER A 129 7.94 -20.24 -0.42
N MET A 130 8.52 -20.02 0.76
CA MET A 130 8.93 -18.69 1.19
C MET A 130 9.85 -17.96 0.19
N PRO A 131 10.88 -18.60 -0.41
CA PRO A 131 11.71 -17.94 -1.41
C PRO A 131 10.92 -17.45 -2.63
N LEU A 132 9.95 -18.25 -3.10
CA LEU A 132 9.09 -17.85 -4.21
C LEU A 132 8.18 -16.68 -3.83
N ALA A 133 7.60 -16.71 -2.64
CA ALA A 133 6.80 -15.60 -2.13
C ALA A 133 7.61 -14.29 -2.08
N ILE A 134 8.82 -14.33 -1.53
CA ILE A 134 9.74 -13.18 -1.51
C ILE A 134 10.05 -12.68 -2.92
N ALA A 135 10.32 -13.59 -3.87
CA ALA A 135 10.63 -13.21 -5.24
C ALA A 135 9.45 -12.53 -5.94
N VAL A 136 8.22 -13.02 -5.72
CA VAL A 136 6.99 -12.42 -6.27
C VAL A 136 6.74 -11.02 -5.69
N GLU A 137 6.88 -10.85 -4.36
CA GLU A 137 6.76 -9.55 -3.69
C GLU A 137 7.82 -8.56 -4.16
N ALA A 138 9.07 -9.01 -4.32
CA ALA A 138 10.15 -8.20 -4.84
C ALA A 138 9.88 -7.75 -6.28
N LEU A 139 9.39 -8.64 -7.15
CA LEU A 139 9.01 -8.31 -8.52
C LEU A 139 7.86 -7.31 -8.57
N GLY A 140 6.81 -7.52 -7.78
CA GLY A 140 5.66 -6.61 -7.70
C GLY A 140 6.08 -5.21 -7.25
N THR A 141 6.93 -5.13 -6.22
CA THR A 141 7.46 -3.86 -5.70
C THR A 141 8.37 -3.18 -6.74
N PHE A 142 9.22 -3.94 -7.44
CA PHE A 142 10.06 -3.41 -8.52
C PHE A 142 9.21 -2.80 -9.64
N LEU A 143 8.18 -3.50 -10.10
CA LEU A 143 7.27 -3.01 -11.14
C LEU A 143 6.53 -1.74 -10.69
N LEU A 144 6.06 -1.70 -9.43
CA LEU A 144 5.44 -0.51 -8.87
C LEU A 144 6.38 0.70 -8.92
N VAL A 145 7.60 0.55 -8.43
CA VAL A 145 8.60 1.63 -8.41
C VAL A 145 8.98 2.05 -9.83
N LEU A 146 9.14 1.09 -10.75
CA LEU A 146 9.43 1.36 -12.16
C LEU A 146 8.32 2.20 -12.81
N ILE A 147 7.06 1.83 -12.61
CA ILE A 147 5.91 2.57 -13.14
C ILE A 147 5.85 3.99 -12.56
N ILE A 148 6.07 4.14 -11.25
CA ILE A 148 6.13 5.45 -10.61
C ILE A 148 7.20 6.32 -11.28
N PHE A 149 8.40 5.79 -11.49
CA PHE A 149 9.48 6.54 -12.11
C PHE A 149 9.19 6.89 -13.57
N LEU A 150 8.66 5.95 -14.35
CA LEU A 150 8.28 6.21 -15.74
C LEU A 150 7.25 7.34 -15.86
N PHE A 151 6.30 7.39 -14.93
CA PHE A 151 5.23 8.39 -14.95
C PHE A 151 5.65 9.74 -14.36
N THR A 152 6.70 9.78 -13.56
CA THR A 152 7.20 11.01 -12.93
C THR A 152 8.49 11.54 -13.58
N GLU A 153 9.08 10.81 -14.54
CA GLU A 153 10.30 11.24 -15.23
C GLU A 153 10.01 12.36 -16.23
N GLY A 154 10.63 13.52 -16.01
CA GLY A 154 10.41 14.71 -16.84
C GLY A 154 10.79 14.54 -18.31
N ALA A 155 11.80 13.70 -18.59
CA ALA A 155 12.27 13.42 -19.95
C ALA A 155 11.35 12.45 -20.71
N ASN A 156 10.43 11.75 -20.03
CA ASN A 156 9.48 10.86 -20.67
C ASN A 156 8.32 11.65 -21.29
N VAL A 157 8.38 11.86 -22.59
CA VAL A 157 7.35 12.61 -23.35
C VAL A 157 5.98 11.94 -23.37
N GLY A 158 5.92 10.62 -23.12
CA GLY A 158 4.68 9.85 -23.03
C GLY A 158 4.05 9.82 -21.63
N ARG A 159 4.63 10.50 -20.64
CA ARG A 159 4.09 10.51 -19.28
C ARG A 159 2.73 11.20 -19.21
N PRO A 160 1.82 10.74 -18.31
CA PRO A 160 0.55 11.43 -18.08
C PRO A 160 0.76 12.87 -17.60
N ASN A 161 -0.22 13.75 -17.90
CA ASN A 161 -0.23 15.09 -17.34
C ASN A 161 -0.28 15.01 -15.79
N ASP A 162 0.45 15.89 -15.13
CA ASP A 162 0.58 15.95 -13.67
C ASP A 162 -0.75 15.97 -12.91
N ASN A 163 -1.81 16.50 -13.53
CA ASN A 163 -3.13 16.56 -12.90
C ASN A 163 -3.87 15.22 -12.93
N ILE A 164 -3.60 14.37 -13.91
CA ILE A 164 -4.29 13.07 -14.07
C ILE A 164 -3.40 11.87 -13.69
N ALA A 165 -2.09 12.10 -13.57
CA ALA A 165 -1.13 11.05 -13.20
C ALA A 165 -1.55 10.25 -11.94
N PRO A 166 -2.11 10.87 -10.87
CA PRO A 166 -2.57 10.14 -9.70
C PRO A 166 -3.67 9.10 -9.98
N ILE A 167 -4.49 9.31 -11.00
CA ILE A 167 -5.54 8.36 -11.41
C ILE A 167 -4.93 7.03 -11.88
N PHE A 168 -3.70 7.08 -12.42
CA PHE A 168 -2.95 5.90 -12.86
C PHE A 168 -2.05 5.31 -11.76
N LEU A 169 -2.33 5.59 -10.49
CA LEU A 169 -1.56 5.15 -9.32
C LEU A 169 -0.14 5.72 -9.26
N THR A 170 0.07 6.89 -9.79
CA THR A 170 1.38 7.49 -9.87
C THR A 170 1.61 8.53 -8.80
N VAL A 171 2.82 8.54 -8.28
CA VAL A 171 3.32 9.62 -7.46
C VAL A 171 3.70 10.76 -8.39
N ASN A 172 2.97 11.86 -8.35
CA ASN A 172 3.36 13.07 -9.04
C ASN A 172 4.48 13.77 -8.24
N ALA A 173 5.65 13.17 -8.28
CA ALA A 173 6.84 13.78 -7.70
C ALA A 173 7.41 14.77 -8.73
N ARG A 174 6.90 15.98 -8.76
CA ARG A 174 7.75 17.11 -9.14
C ARG A 174 8.82 17.20 -8.07
N VAL A 175 9.91 16.52 -8.28
CA VAL A 175 11.15 16.87 -7.61
C VAL A 175 11.66 18.11 -8.34
N GLU A 176 11.21 19.27 -7.92
CA GLU A 176 12.07 20.43 -8.05
C GLU A 176 13.30 20.08 -7.21
N VAL A 177 14.35 19.67 -7.90
CA VAL A 177 15.70 19.65 -7.32
C VAL A 177 16.05 21.11 -7.08
N HIS A 178 15.56 21.64 -5.96
CA HIS A 178 16.07 22.91 -5.47
C HIS A 178 17.55 22.65 -5.14
N PRO A 179 18.48 23.44 -5.69
CA PRO A 179 19.91 23.30 -5.40
C PRO A 179 20.19 23.24 -3.90
N ASP A 180 19.36 23.90 -3.08
CA ASP A 180 19.45 23.95 -1.62
C ASP A 180 19.13 22.62 -0.91
N ASN A 181 18.55 21.63 -1.62
CA ASN A 181 18.27 20.31 -1.06
C ASN A 181 19.49 19.36 -1.08
N LEU A 182 20.57 19.75 -1.73
CA LEU A 182 21.81 18.96 -1.82
C LEU A 182 22.86 19.38 -0.79
N THR A 183 22.65 20.50 -0.08
CA THR A 183 23.66 21.07 0.86
C THR A 183 23.22 21.06 2.33
N ALA A 184 22.13 20.39 2.69
CA ALA A 184 21.64 20.30 4.07
C ALA A 184 21.72 18.87 4.63
#